data_861bf0f518cb336e2f55b448309a24dd
#
_entry.id   861bf0f518cb336e2f55b448309a24dd
#
_cell.length_a   1.000
_cell.length_b   1.000
_cell.length_c   1.000
_cell.angle_alpha   90.00
_cell.angle_beta   90.00
_cell.angle_gamma   90.00
#
_symmetry.space_group_name_H-M   'P 1'
#
loop_
_entity.id
_entity.type
_entity.pdbx_description
1 polymer ?
#
loop_
_entity_poly.entity_id
_entity_poly.type
_entity_poly.pdbx_seq_one_letter_code
_entity_poly.pdbx_strand_id
1 'polypeptide(L)'
;MRILLTGVSGSIGAALAPALVREGHDLVGLSRDPARVDAPMPVLRGDAVGGEGLDEALEGVEVAYFLIHSMEGGQAGFEARERDAARNFVAAAARAGVRRVVYLGGIAPQAQALSRHLASRLEVERILLAGLPEAVALRASIVIGARSRSFRFLVRLVERMPVMALPAWRRHRTQPIDVRDVRSYLVAAATTPHAAGGMSLDIAGPDTLTYGEIVERIASLMLLHRPALRLWRDVTPVAAPVAAAIAGEDPGFIAPLMESLSGDLLARDDRAPALLGVRLHAFDRAVEAALREWEDAEQLRAR
;
A
#
# COMPACT_ATOMS: atom_id res chain seq x y z
N MET A 1 7.33 5.17 23.24
CA MET A 1 7.98 3.96 22.69
C MET A 1 8.97 4.39 21.63
N ARG A 2 10.10 3.67 21.51
CA ARG A 2 11.00 3.83 20.38
C ARG A 2 10.55 2.94 19.22
N ILE A 3 10.40 3.55 18.04
CA ILE A 3 9.80 2.91 16.87
C ILE A 3 10.74 3.01 15.66
N LEU A 4 11.03 1.90 15.01
CA LEU A 4 11.68 1.89 13.71
C LEU A 4 10.64 1.98 12.58
N LEU A 5 10.85 2.89 11.63
CA LEU A 5 10.05 3.00 10.42
C LEU A 5 10.92 2.66 9.19
N THR A 6 10.71 1.48 8.59
CA THR A 6 11.29 1.18 7.27
C THR A 6 10.36 1.69 6.16
N GLY A 7 10.88 1.85 4.94
CA GLY A 7 10.09 2.40 3.83
C GLY A 7 9.67 3.86 4.04
N VAL A 8 10.42 4.61 4.82
CA VAL A 8 10.16 5.99 5.21
C VAL A 8 10.06 6.96 4.03
N SER A 9 10.76 6.69 2.93
CA SER A 9 10.66 7.47 1.69
C SER A 9 9.39 7.20 0.86
N GLY A 10 8.67 6.12 1.17
CA GLY A 10 7.43 5.74 0.49
C GLY A 10 6.23 6.60 0.92
N SER A 11 5.17 6.59 0.10
CA SER A 11 3.95 7.39 0.35
C SER A 11 3.31 7.11 1.72
N ILE A 12 3.28 5.86 2.15
CA ILE A 12 2.72 5.46 3.45
C ILE A 12 3.65 5.84 4.59
N GLY A 13 4.96 5.54 4.49
CA GLY A 13 5.93 5.86 5.53
C GLY A 13 6.03 7.37 5.77
N ALA A 14 6.09 8.17 4.71
CA ALA A 14 6.11 9.63 4.80
C ALA A 14 4.84 10.22 5.43
N ALA A 15 3.66 9.60 5.21
CA ALA A 15 2.42 10.03 5.83
C ALA A 15 2.28 9.55 7.29
N LEU A 16 2.89 8.43 7.63
CA LEU A 16 2.82 7.80 8.95
C LEU A 16 3.76 8.47 9.98
N ALA A 17 4.98 8.83 9.57
CA ALA A 17 5.99 9.37 10.46
C ALA A 17 5.50 10.59 11.27
N PRO A 18 4.92 11.66 10.65
CA PRO A 18 4.41 12.79 11.44
C PRO A 18 3.25 12.41 12.36
N ALA A 19 2.48 11.38 12.04
CA ALA A 19 1.38 10.92 12.90
C ALA A 19 1.92 10.25 14.16
N LEU A 20 2.90 9.36 14.03
CA LEU A 20 3.54 8.69 15.17
C LEU A 20 4.29 9.68 16.08
N VAL A 21 4.94 10.70 15.52
CA VAL A 21 5.58 11.79 16.30
C VAL A 21 4.54 12.54 17.13
N ARG A 22 3.36 12.84 16.56
CA ARG A 22 2.27 13.52 17.30
C ARG A 22 1.70 12.68 18.44
N GLU A 23 1.74 11.36 18.32
CA GLU A 23 1.39 10.43 19.40
C GLU A 23 2.48 10.32 20.48
N GLY A 24 3.58 11.09 20.36
CA GLY A 24 4.66 11.13 21.34
C GLY A 24 5.63 9.96 21.27
N HIS A 25 5.76 9.33 20.11
CA HIS A 25 6.73 8.25 19.91
C HIS A 25 8.10 8.80 19.48
N ASP A 26 9.17 8.13 19.94
CA ASP A 26 10.54 8.35 19.47
C ASP A 26 10.77 7.51 18.20
N LEU A 27 11.06 8.17 17.09
CA LEU A 27 11.17 7.51 15.79
C LEU A 27 12.60 7.47 15.28
N VAL A 28 12.94 6.36 14.63
CA VAL A 28 14.13 6.23 13.77
C VAL A 28 13.67 5.65 12.41
N GLY A 29 14.18 6.23 11.33
CA GLY A 29 13.94 5.76 9.96
C GLY A 29 15.10 4.91 9.45
N LEU A 30 14.81 3.98 8.52
CA LEU A 30 15.83 3.25 7.75
C LEU A 30 15.64 3.54 6.26
N SER A 31 16.71 3.96 5.58
CA SER A 31 16.72 4.21 4.15
C SER A 31 18.06 3.85 3.52
N ARG A 32 18.06 3.38 2.27
CA ARG A 32 19.30 3.20 1.48
C ARG A 32 19.98 4.53 1.16
N ASP A 33 19.19 5.58 1.05
CA ASP A 33 19.67 6.95 0.80
C ASP A 33 18.96 7.94 1.74
N PRO A 34 19.50 8.14 2.98
CA PRO A 34 18.93 9.07 3.95
C PRO A 34 18.84 10.51 3.46
N ALA A 35 19.77 10.94 2.59
CA ALA A 35 19.82 12.32 2.09
C ALA A 35 18.57 12.70 1.23
N ARG A 36 17.85 11.70 0.72
CA ARG A 36 16.62 11.90 -0.06
C ARG A 36 15.34 11.81 0.77
N VAL A 37 15.47 11.64 2.08
CA VAL A 37 14.31 11.48 2.95
C VAL A 37 14.09 12.76 3.75
N ASP A 38 13.00 13.44 3.45
CA ASP A 38 12.51 14.54 4.30
C ASP A 38 11.54 13.93 5.33
N ALA A 39 12.02 13.82 6.58
CA ALA A 39 11.27 13.18 7.65
C ALA A 39 11.52 13.88 9.00
N PRO A 40 10.53 13.90 9.91
CA PRO A 40 10.63 14.57 11.22
C PRO A 40 11.39 13.74 12.28
N MET A 41 12.31 12.87 11.85
CA MET A 41 13.09 11.99 12.73
C MET A 41 14.45 11.68 12.09
N PRO A 42 15.44 11.19 12.87
CA PRO A 42 16.70 10.66 12.33
C PRO A 42 16.46 9.50 11.37
N VAL A 43 17.19 9.48 10.26
CA VAL A 43 17.14 8.39 9.27
C VAL A 43 18.53 7.79 9.14
N LEU A 44 18.65 6.51 9.49
CA LEU A 44 19.88 5.75 9.37
C LEU A 44 20.03 5.15 7.97
N ARG A 45 21.26 4.96 7.55
CA ARG A 45 21.57 4.27 6.31
C ARG A 45 21.50 2.77 6.51
N GLY A 46 20.75 2.05 5.63
CA GLY A 46 20.75 0.61 5.64
C GLY A 46 19.92 0.01 4.50
N ASP A 47 20.15 -1.27 4.24
CA ASP A 47 19.43 -2.05 3.24
C ASP A 47 18.95 -3.38 3.86
N ALA A 48 17.65 -3.55 3.94
CA ALA A 48 17.07 -4.77 4.48
C ALA A 48 17.33 -6.01 3.60
N VAL A 49 17.56 -5.84 2.29
CA VAL A 49 17.87 -6.96 1.39
C VAL A 49 19.25 -7.55 1.71
N GLY A 50 20.26 -6.71 1.91
CA GLY A 50 21.58 -7.12 2.34
C GLY A 50 21.72 -7.32 3.86
N GLY A 51 20.80 -6.76 4.64
CA GLY A 51 20.84 -6.79 6.10
C GLY A 51 21.68 -5.67 6.73
N GLU A 52 22.29 -4.80 5.92
CA GLU A 52 23.18 -3.74 6.38
C GLU A 52 22.41 -2.66 7.17
N GLY A 53 22.98 -2.23 8.31
CA GLY A 53 22.43 -1.17 9.16
C GLY A 53 21.18 -1.56 9.95
N LEU A 54 20.68 -2.80 9.85
CA LEU A 54 19.49 -3.25 10.57
C LEU A 54 19.73 -3.34 12.08
N ASP A 55 20.87 -3.87 12.51
CA ASP A 55 21.15 -4.04 13.94
C ASP A 55 21.25 -2.68 14.63
N GLU A 56 21.91 -1.69 14.03
CA GLU A 56 21.99 -0.32 14.54
C GLU A 56 20.61 0.35 14.58
N ALA A 57 19.82 0.22 13.51
CA ALA A 57 18.51 0.84 13.42
C ALA A 57 17.48 0.24 14.41
N LEU A 58 17.67 -1.02 14.82
CA LEU A 58 16.78 -1.72 15.74
C LEU A 58 17.21 -1.62 17.21
N GLU A 59 18.32 -0.95 17.51
CA GLU A 59 18.80 -0.78 18.89
C GLU A 59 17.78 -0.05 19.76
N GLY A 60 17.31 -0.73 20.81
CA GLY A 60 16.32 -0.20 21.76
C GLY A 60 14.91 -0.01 21.19
N VAL A 61 14.62 -0.53 19.99
CA VAL A 61 13.32 -0.43 19.35
C VAL A 61 12.34 -1.42 19.97
N GLU A 62 11.16 -0.93 20.34
CA GLU A 62 10.06 -1.74 20.89
C GLU A 62 9.09 -2.21 19.79
N VAL A 63 8.82 -1.33 18.81
CA VAL A 63 7.90 -1.57 17.70
C VAL A 63 8.60 -1.22 16.38
N ALA A 64 8.47 -2.08 15.38
CA ALA A 64 9.05 -1.81 14.08
C ALA A 64 8.00 -1.93 12.96
N TYR A 65 8.01 -0.98 12.02
CA TYR A 65 7.18 -1.02 10.83
C TYR A 65 7.96 -1.56 9.65
N PHE A 66 7.47 -2.64 9.06
CA PHE A 66 7.99 -3.18 7.82
C PHE A 66 7.14 -2.71 6.64
N LEU A 67 7.52 -1.57 6.04
CA LEU A 67 6.82 -0.95 4.91
C LEU A 67 7.65 -0.97 3.62
N ILE A 68 8.69 -1.83 3.56
CA ILE A 68 9.53 -1.99 2.38
C ILE A 68 8.74 -2.65 1.26
N HIS A 69 8.89 -2.11 0.05
CA HIS A 69 8.28 -2.63 -1.15
C HIS A 69 9.27 -2.58 -2.32
N SER A 70 9.64 -3.74 -2.86
CA SER A 70 10.72 -3.89 -3.84
C SER A 70 10.24 -3.91 -5.30
N MET A 71 9.02 -3.44 -5.62
CA MET A 71 8.55 -3.33 -7.01
C MET A 71 9.30 -2.27 -7.84
N GLU A 72 10.06 -1.39 -7.19
CA GLU A 72 10.91 -0.41 -7.86
C GLU A 72 12.25 -1.04 -8.22
N GLY A 73 12.59 -1.06 -9.50
CA GLY A 73 13.91 -1.52 -9.95
C GLY A 73 13.95 -2.79 -10.79
N GLY A 74 12.85 -3.15 -11.46
CA GLY A 74 12.84 -4.23 -12.44
C GLY A 74 12.19 -5.52 -11.96
N GLN A 75 11.56 -6.23 -12.91
CA GLN A 75 10.64 -7.35 -12.64
C GLN A 75 11.31 -8.65 -12.20
N ALA A 76 12.57 -8.88 -12.59
CA ALA A 76 13.25 -10.13 -12.26
C ALA A 76 13.70 -10.15 -10.80
N GLY A 77 13.22 -11.13 -10.03
CA GLY A 77 13.71 -11.41 -8.69
C GLY A 77 13.18 -10.51 -7.57
N PHE A 78 12.10 -9.74 -7.79
CA PHE A 78 11.53 -8.92 -6.71
C PHE A 78 11.02 -9.79 -5.55
N GLU A 79 10.45 -10.97 -5.84
CA GLU A 79 9.97 -11.90 -4.82
C GLU A 79 11.10 -12.39 -3.91
N ALA A 80 12.26 -12.70 -4.50
CA ALA A 80 13.44 -13.09 -3.73
C ALA A 80 13.92 -11.94 -2.83
N ARG A 81 14.02 -10.72 -3.38
CA ARG A 81 14.42 -9.54 -2.61
C ARG A 81 13.46 -9.23 -1.46
N GLU A 82 12.15 -9.32 -1.67
CA GLU A 82 11.16 -9.10 -0.61
C GLU A 82 11.27 -10.16 0.49
N ARG A 83 11.48 -11.42 0.09
CA ARG A 83 11.71 -12.55 1.02
C ARG A 83 12.97 -12.33 1.85
N ASP A 84 14.09 -12.01 1.20
CA ASP A 84 15.37 -11.82 1.86
C ASP A 84 15.32 -10.63 2.80
N ALA A 85 14.72 -9.51 2.37
CA ALA A 85 14.51 -8.33 3.23
C ALA A 85 13.69 -8.68 4.48
N ALA A 86 12.61 -9.46 4.33
CA ALA A 86 11.77 -9.87 5.46
C ALA A 86 12.52 -10.82 6.41
N ARG A 87 13.29 -11.77 5.90
CA ARG A 87 14.10 -12.69 6.72
C ARG A 87 15.20 -11.99 7.49
N ASN A 88 15.96 -11.11 6.82
CA ASN A 88 17.03 -10.33 7.45
C ASN A 88 16.46 -9.42 8.53
N PHE A 89 15.34 -8.74 8.23
CA PHE A 89 14.65 -7.88 9.17
C PHE A 89 14.18 -8.65 10.41
N VAL A 90 13.51 -9.79 10.25
CA VAL A 90 13.05 -10.63 11.37
C VAL A 90 14.22 -11.09 12.22
N ALA A 91 15.30 -11.56 11.58
CA ALA A 91 16.48 -12.03 12.30
C ALA A 91 17.12 -10.91 13.15
N ALA A 92 17.26 -9.72 12.59
CA ALA A 92 17.78 -8.55 13.31
C ALA A 92 16.83 -8.07 14.41
N ALA A 93 15.53 -8.00 14.13
CA ALA A 93 14.52 -7.60 15.11
C ALA A 93 14.43 -8.56 16.30
N ALA A 94 14.54 -9.86 16.05
CA ALA A 94 14.59 -10.86 17.12
C ALA A 94 15.84 -10.72 17.99
N ARG A 95 17.03 -10.48 17.39
CA ARG A 95 18.27 -10.23 18.15
C ARG A 95 18.17 -8.96 19.01
N ALA A 96 17.55 -7.91 18.47
CA ALA A 96 17.36 -6.64 19.18
C ALA A 96 16.24 -6.69 20.24
N GLY A 97 15.50 -7.79 20.36
CA GLY A 97 14.39 -7.93 21.31
C GLY A 97 13.14 -7.10 20.94
N VAL A 98 12.97 -6.77 19.66
CA VAL A 98 11.77 -6.07 19.19
C VAL A 98 10.53 -6.88 19.51
N ARG A 99 9.60 -6.29 20.24
CA ARG A 99 8.38 -6.96 20.68
C ARG A 99 7.34 -7.09 19.56
N ARG A 100 7.18 -6.03 18.76
CA ARG A 100 6.10 -5.94 17.76
C ARG A 100 6.61 -5.53 16.40
N VAL A 101 6.08 -6.18 15.36
CA VAL A 101 6.19 -5.70 13.99
C VAL A 101 4.81 -5.36 13.42
N VAL A 102 4.72 -4.25 12.70
CA VAL A 102 3.53 -3.86 11.95
C VAL A 102 3.87 -3.90 10.46
N TYR A 103 3.07 -4.63 9.70
CA TYR A 103 3.24 -4.83 8.27
C TYR A 103 2.02 -4.34 7.50
N LEU A 104 2.23 -3.72 6.34
CA LEU A 104 1.18 -3.36 5.40
C LEU A 104 1.32 -4.20 4.14
N GLY A 105 0.42 -5.15 3.96
CA GLY A 105 0.28 -5.99 2.78
C GLY A 105 -0.91 -5.60 1.91
N GLY A 106 -1.31 -6.51 1.02
CA GLY A 106 -2.50 -6.38 0.17
C GLY A 106 -3.53 -7.46 0.46
N ILE A 107 -4.81 -7.16 0.26
CA ILE A 107 -5.90 -8.14 0.32
C ILE A 107 -5.66 -9.18 -0.77
N ALA A 108 -5.75 -10.46 -0.38
CA ALA A 108 -5.63 -11.59 -1.29
C ALA A 108 -7.02 -12.09 -1.73
N PRO A 109 -7.21 -12.42 -3.00
CA PRO A 109 -8.46 -13.00 -3.48
C PRO A 109 -8.72 -14.34 -2.79
N GLN A 110 -10.01 -14.65 -2.56
CA GLN A 110 -10.41 -15.88 -1.86
C GLN A 110 -10.58 -17.08 -2.79
N ALA A 111 -10.92 -16.85 -4.06
CA ALA A 111 -11.40 -17.90 -4.97
C ALA A 111 -10.58 -18.04 -6.27
N GLN A 112 -9.45 -17.36 -6.41
CA GLN A 112 -8.67 -17.37 -7.65
C GLN A 112 -7.17 -17.47 -7.39
N ALA A 113 -6.40 -17.76 -8.44
CA ALA A 113 -4.94 -17.80 -8.36
C ALA A 113 -4.40 -16.42 -7.97
N LEU A 114 -3.41 -16.42 -7.07
CA LEU A 114 -2.72 -15.21 -6.66
C LEU A 114 -1.86 -14.68 -7.81
N SER A 115 -1.92 -13.37 -8.04
CA SER A 115 -0.87 -12.72 -8.84
C SER A 115 0.49 -12.90 -8.14
N ARG A 116 1.58 -12.86 -8.91
CA ARG A 116 2.95 -12.97 -8.37
C ARG A 116 3.20 -11.94 -7.26
N HIS A 117 2.70 -10.73 -7.46
CA HIS A 117 2.79 -9.65 -6.49
C HIS A 117 2.07 -9.98 -5.18
N LEU A 118 0.83 -10.44 -5.21
CA LEU A 118 0.08 -10.81 -4.00
C LEU A 118 0.67 -12.05 -3.31
N ALA A 119 1.18 -13.00 -4.08
CA ALA A 119 1.88 -14.16 -3.52
C ALA A 119 3.14 -13.75 -2.73
N SER A 120 3.96 -12.84 -3.26
CA SER A 120 5.13 -12.29 -2.56
C SER A 120 4.72 -11.57 -1.27
N ARG A 121 3.65 -10.76 -1.31
CA ARG A 121 3.14 -10.08 -0.12
C ARG A 121 2.70 -11.01 0.99
N LEU A 122 2.01 -12.11 0.64
CA LEU A 122 1.60 -13.13 1.61
C LEU A 122 2.80 -13.91 2.15
N GLU A 123 3.83 -14.13 1.35
CA GLU A 123 5.07 -14.76 1.84
C GLU A 123 5.79 -13.88 2.86
N VAL A 124 5.95 -12.59 2.58
CA VAL A 124 6.48 -11.61 3.55
C VAL A 124 5.68 -11.61 4.84
N GLU A 125 4.35 -11.57 4.74
CA GLU A 125 3.47 -11.63 5.90
C GLU A 125 3.72 -12.87 6.75
N ARG A 126 3.79 -14.06 6.14
CA ARG A 126 4.06 -15.32 6.86
C ARG A 126 5.41 -15.31 7.58
N ILE A 127 6.44 -14.74 6.95
CA ILE A 127 7.77 -14.62 7.55
C ILE A 127 7.71 -13.73 8.80
N LEU A 128 7.04 -12.57 8.72
CA LEU A 128 6.92 -11.63 9.81
C LEU A 128 6.08 -12.20 10.97
N LEU A 129 4.93 -12.84 10.65
CA LEU A 129 4.06 -13.46 11.64
C LEU A 129 4.72 -14.64 12.38
N ALA A 130 5.57 -15.39 11.69
CA ALA A 130 6.29 -16.52 12.30
C ALA A 130 7.50 -16.08 13.11
N GLY A 131 8.05 -14.89 12.87
CA GLY A 131 9.34 -14.48 13.39
C GLY A 131 9.31 -13.65 14.67
N LEU A 132 8.17 -13.02 14.99
CA LEU A 132 8.05 -12.12 16.13
C LEU A 132 6.76 -12.39 16.94
N PRO A 133 6.78 -12.22 18.28
CA PRO A 133 5.67 -12.62 19.14
C PRO A 133 4.39 -11.80 18.94
N GLU A 134 4.52 -10.53 18.53
CA GLU A 134 3.40 -9.63 18.29
C GLU A 134 3.48 -9.05 16.87
N ALA A 135 3.18 -9.85 15.85
CA ALA A 135 3.13 -9.39 14.49
C ALA A 135 1.71 -8.97 14.10
N VAL A 136 1.56 -7.75 13.57
CA VAL A 136 0.28 -7.22 13.05
C VAL A 136 0.40 -7.00 11.57
N ALA A 137 -0.28 -7.82 10.78
CA ALA A 137 -0.36 -7.69 9.33
C ALA A 137 -1.70 -7.02 8.95
N LEU A 138 -1.63 -5.84 8.36
CA LEU A 138 -2.76 -5.13 7.78
C LEU A 138 -2.75 -5.34 6.27
N ARG A 139 -3.79 -5.98 5.73
CA ARG A 139 -3.94 -6.22 4.29
C ARG A 139 -4.86 -5.16 3.71
N ALA A 140 -4.29 -4.19 3.02
CA ALA A 140 -5.06 -3.11 2.44
C ALA A 140 -5.63 -3.45 1.07
N SER A 141 -6.79 -2.92 0.78
CA SER A 141 -7.35 -2.78 -0.56
C SER A 141 -6.62 -1.65 -1.33
N ILE A 142 -7.16 -1.24 -2.49
CA ILE A 142 -6.61 -0.10 -3.23
C ILE A 142 -6.63 1.15 -2.36
N VAL A 143 -5.45 1.72 -2.10
CA VAL A 143 -5.30 2.92 -1.27
C VAL A 143 -5.54 4.17 -2.13
N ILE A 144 -6.51 4.96 -1.73
CA ILE A 144 -6.86 6.25 -2.33
C ILE A 144 -6.09 7.36 -1.62
N GLY A 145 -5.21 8.05 -2.34
CA GLY A 145 -4.39 9.13 -1.79
C GLY A 145 -3.55 9.79 -2.88
N ALA A 146 -3.24 11.07 -2.74
CA ALA A 146 -2.52 11.87 -3.74
C ALA A 146 -1.15 11.30 -4.14
N ARG A 147 -0.48 10.64 -3.21
CA ARG A 147 0.84 10.01 -3.41
C ARG A 147 0.76 8.51 -3.71
N SER A 148 -0.44 7.91 -3.74
CA SER A 148 -0.63 6.50 -4.08
C SER A 148 -0.45 6.28 -5.59
N ARG A 149 0.53 5.49 -5.99
CA ARG A 149 0.79 5.20 -7.41
C ARG A 149 -0.39 4.54 -8.11
N SER A 150 -1.09 3.61 -7.43
CA SER A 150 -2.28 2.96 -7.98
C SER A 150 -3.42 3.96 -8.24
N PHE A 151 -3.66 4.88 -7.30
CA PHE A 151 -4.66 5.93 -7.46
C PHE A 151 -4.25 6.92 -8.55
N ARG A 152 -2.99 7.39 -8.54
CA ARG A 152 -2.46 8.27 -9.59
C ARG A 152 -2.59 7.66 -10.98
N PHE A 153 -2.31 6.38 -11.13
CA PHE A 153 -2.51 5.65 -12.38
C PHE A 153 -3.97 5.75 -12.87
N LEU A 154 -4.94 5.47 -11.99
CA LEU A 154 -6.37 5.57 -12.36
C LEU A 154 -6.76 7.00 -12.76
N VAL A 155 -6.35 8.00 -11.98
CA VAL A 155 -6.61 9.41 -12.27
C VAL A 155 -5.99 9.82 -13.62
N ARG A 156 -4.74 9.43 -13.89
CA ARG A 156 -4.07 9.74 -15.16
C ARG A 156 -4.74 9.08 -16.37
N LEU A 157 -5.26 7.86 -16.20
CA LEU A 157 -6.07 7.24 -17.26
C LEU A 157 -7.33 8.03 -17.55
N VAL A 158 -8.09 8.39 -16.50
CA VAL A 158 -9.32 9.21 -16.63
C VAL A 158 -9.02 10.57 -17.25
N GLU A 159 -7.94 11.22 -16.82
CA GLU A 159 -7.52 12.53 -17.32
C GLU A 159 -7.19 12.50 -18.81
N ARG A 160 -6.42 11.49 -19.26
CA ARG A 160 -5.77 11.48 -20.57
C ARG A 160 -6.54 10.72 -21.64
N MET A 161 -7.46 9.82 -21.28
CA MET A 161 -8.24 9.07 -22.22
C MET A 161 -9.60 9.74 -22.50
N PRO A 162 -9.87 10.16 -23.74
CA PRO A 162 -11.16 10.75 -24.10
C PRO A 162 -12.31 9.72 -24.09
N VAL A 163 -11.98 8.44 -24.29
CA VAL A 163 -12.90 7.29 -24.22
C VAL A 163 -12.25 6.22 -23.36
N MET A 164 -12.96 5.75 -22.34
CA MET A 164 -12.47 4.72 -21.43
C MET A 164 -12.74 3.33 -22.00
N ALA A 165 -11.72 2.67 -22.54
CA ALA A 165 -11.80 1.26 -22.94
C ALA A 165 -11.67 0.37 -21.68
N LEU A 166 -12.78 -0.12 -21.14
CA LEU A 166 -12.83 -0.93 -19.94
C LEU A 166 -12.94 -2.42 -20.28
N PRO A 167 -11.88 -3.22 -20.04
CA PRO A 167 -11.88 -4.67 -20.25
C PRO A 167 -12.83 -5.43 -19.29
N ALA A 168 -12.86 -6.75 -19.42
CA ALA A 168 -13.77 -7.62 -18.65
C ALA A 168 -13.59 -7.47 -17.13
N TRP A 169 -12.38 -7.17 -16.65
CA TRP A 169 -12.10 -6.96 -15.22
C TRP A 169 -12.88 -5.80 -14.58
N ARG A 170 -13.46 -4.89 -15.37
CA ARG A 170 -14.30 -3.79 -14.85
C ARG A 170 -15.47 -4.27 -13.96
N ARG A 171 -15.87 -5.54 -14.06
CA ARG A 171 -16.97 -6.13 -13.28
C ARG A 171 -16.54 -6.61 -11.90
N HIS A 172 -15.25 -6.82 -11.69
CA HIS A 172 -14.73 -7.31 -10.43
C HIS A 172 -14.81 -6.22 -9.38
N ARG A 173 -15.04 -6.62 -8.15
CA ARG A 173 -15.32 -5.74 -7.03
C ARG A 173 -14.11 -5.59 -6.13
N THR A 174 -14.00 -4.43 -5.54
CA THR A 174 -13.02 -4.12 -4.51
C THR A 174 -13.61 -3.11 -3.51
N GLN A 175 -12.90 -2.86 -2.41
CA GLN A 175 -13.30 -1.91 -1.36
C GLN A 175 -12.18 -0.89 -1.16
N PRO A 176 -12.08 0.14 -2.02
CA PRO A 176 -11.00 1.14 -1.93
C PRO A 176 -10.97 1.81 -0.56
N ILE A 177 -9.77 2.04 -0.02
CA ILE A 177 -9.59 2.60 1.31
C ILE A 177 -8.85 3.94 1.25
N ASP A 178 -9.29 4.91 2.05
CA ASP A 178 -8.63 6.21 2.20
C ASP A 178 -7.24 6.04 2.86
N VAL A 179 -6.24 6.74 2.33
CA VAL A 179 -4.88 6.74 2.93
C VAL A 179 -4.87 7.24 4.37
N ARG A 180 -5.81 8.13 4.75
CA ARG A 180 -5.98 8.60 6.13
C ARG A 180 -6.42 7.48 7.06
N ASP A 181 -7.30 6.59 6.57
CA ASP A 181 -7.77 5.42 7.32
C ASP A 181 -6.65 4.39 7.46
N VAL A 182 -5.90 4.13 6.38
CA VAL A 182 -4.70 3.27 6.44
C VAL A 182 -3.71 3.79 7.48
N ARG A 183 -3.46 5.10 7.50
CA ARG A 183 -2.59 5.72 8.51
C ARG A 183 -3.14 5.52 9.93
N SER A 184 -4.45 5.70 10.13
CA SER A 184 -5.09 5.50 11.44
C SER A 184 -4.97 4.06 11.90
N TYR A 185 -5.15 3.09 11.01
CA TYR A 185 -4.93 1.68 11.29
C TYR A 185 -3.48 1.38 11.67
N LEU A 186 -2.52 1.94 10.94
CA LEU A 186 -1.10 1.76 11.23
C LEU A 186 -0.75 2.33 12.61
N VAL A 187 -1.22 3.54 12.95
CA VAL A 187 -1.01 4.14 14.28
C VAL A 187 -1.62 3.25 15.37
N ALA A 188 -2.87 2.82 15.23
CA ALA A 188 -3.53 1.96 16.21
C ALA A 188 -2.83 0.60 16.37
N ALA A 189 -2.25 0.05 15.30
CA ALA A 189 -1.54 -1.21 15.33
C ALA A 189 -0.27 -1.18 16.20
N ALA A 190 0.35 -0.02 16.42
CA ALA A 190 1.51 0.11 17.30
C ALA A 190 1.21 -0.25 18.76
N THR A 191 0.00 0.07 19.22
CA THR A 191 -0.38 0.00 20.65
C THR A 191 -1.51 -0.98 20.93
N THR A 192 -2.13 -1.60 19.93
CA THR A 192 -3.26 -2.50 20.14
C THR A 192 -2.93 -3.63 21.11
N PRO A 193 -3.81 -3.93 22.09
CA PRO A 193 -3.62 -5.06 23.01
C PRO A 193 -3.86 -6.42 22.34
N HIS A 194 -4.43 -6.43 21.13
CA HIS A 194 -4.85 -7.65 20.43
C HIS A 194 -3.73 -8.31 19.60
N ALA A 195 -2.50 -7.80 19.66
CA ALA A 195 -1.38 -8.29 18.82
C ALA A 195 -0.71 -9.57 19.34
N ALA A 196 -1.02 -10.02 20.55
CA ALA A 196 -0.42 -11.22 21.15
C ALA A 196 -0.67 -12.47 20.31
N GLY A 197 0.39 -13.20 19.97
CA GLY A 197 0.34 -14.39 19.12
C GLY A 197 0.23 -14.11 17.62
N GLY A 198 0.33 -12.84 17.23
CA GLY A 198 0.24 -12.41 15.84
C GLY A 198 -1.20 -12.32 15.31
N MET A 199 -1.44 -11.36 14.41
CA MET A 199 -2.76 -11.17 13.80
C MET A 199 -2.67 -10.66 12.38
N SER A 200 -3.63 -11.06 11.55
CA SER A 200 -3.87 -10.50 10.22
C SER A 200 -5.27 -9.93 10.13
N LEU A 201 -5.37 -8.70 9.64
CA LEU A 201 -6.63 -7.99 9.44
C LEU A 201 -6.70 -7.48 8.00
N ASP A 202 -7.83 -7.71 7.35
CA ASP A 202 -8.12 -7.05 6.09
C ASP A 202 -8.66 -5.65 6.40
N ILE A 203 -8.03 -4.61 5.84
CA ILE A 203 -8.44 -3.22 6.01
C ILE A 203 -8.94 -2.69 4.67
N ALA A 204 -10.20 -2.30 4.64
CA ALA A 204 -10.91 -1.88 3.44
C ALA A 204 -11.79 -0.68 3.74
N GLY A 205 -12.13 0.09 2.70
CA GLY A 205 -13.11 1.16 2.81
C GLY A 205 -14.54 0.62 2.95
N PRO A 206 -15.51 1.49 3.27
CA PRO A 206 -16.89 1.08 3.51
C PRO A 206 -17.66 0.77 2.23
N ASP A 207 -17.21 1.28 1.08
CA ASP A 207 -17.88 1.13 -0.20
C ASP A 207 -17.36 -0.08 -0.97
N THR A 208 -18.25 -1.00 -1.35
CA THR A 208 -17.93 -2.07 -2.30
C THR A 208 -18.26 -1.60 -3.70
N LEU A 209 -17.25 -1.45 -4.54
CA LEU A 209 -17.37 -0.92 -5.90
C LEU A 209 -16.72 -1.87 -6.91
N THR A 210 -17.29 -1.90 -8.11
CA THR A 210 -16.58 -2.49 -9.26
C THR A 210 -15.46 -1.57 -9.74
N TYR A 211 -14.45 -2.10 -10.41
CA TYR A 211 -13.40 -1.26 -11.00
C TYR A 211 -13.97 -0.29 -12.04
N GLY A 212 -15.05 -0.68 -12.74
CA GLY A 212 -15.77 0.22 -13.64
C GLY A 212 -16.37 1.41 -12.93
N GLU A 213 -17.09 1.17 -11.83
CA GLU A 213 -17.68 2.23 -10.99
C GLU A 213 -16.60 3.15 -10.39
N ILE A 214 -15.45 2.62 -9.99
CA ILE A 214 -14.33 3.42 -9.50
C ILE A 214 -13.89 4.43 -10.57
N VAL A 215 -13.68 3.98 -11.80
CA VAL A 215 -13.26 4.82 -12.91
C VAL A 215 -14.33 5.87 -13.24
N GLU A 216 -15.60 5.46 -13.32
CA GLU A 216 -16.72 6.36 -13.61
C GLU A 216 -16.89 7.42 -12.50
N ARG A 217 -16.77 7.06 -11.23
CA ARG A 217 -16.86 7.99 -10.10
C ARG A 217 -15.69 8.96 -10.06
N ILE A 218 -14.45 8.51 -10.32
CA ILE A 218 -13.29 9.41 -10.45
C ILE A 218 -13.52 10.41 -11.58
N ALA A 219 -13.99 9.98 -12.75
CA ALA A 219 -14.28 10.87 -13.87
C ALA A 219 -15.34 11.93 -13.49
N SER A 220 -16.42 11.51 -12.80
CA SER A 220 -17.47 12.39 -12.33
C SER A 220 -16.95 13.44 -11.32
N LEU A 221 -16.13 13.03 -10.36
CA LEU A 221 -15.54 13.94 -9.37
C LEU A 221 -14.52 14.90 -9.99
N MET A 222 -13.87 14.50 -11.07
CA MET A 222 -13.03 15.39 -11.89
C MET A 222 -13.83 16.27 -12.86
N LEU A 223 -15.16 16.17 -12.87
CA LEU A 223 -16.07 16.87 -13.80
C LEU A 223 -15.78 16.54 -15.28
N LEU A 224 -15.29 15.32 -15.56
CA LEU A 224 -14.96 14.85 -16.88
C LEU A 224 -16.05 13.92 -17.42
N HIS A 225 -16.56 14.20 -18.61
CA HIS A 225 -17.42 13.24 -19.33
C HIS A 225 -16.55 12.28 -20.13
N ARG A 226 -16.47 11.01 -19.70
CA ARG A 226 -15.66 9.97 -20.32
C ARG A 226 -16.56 8.79 -20.74
N PRO A 227 -17.01 8.72 -22.00
CA PRO A 227 -17.82 7.60 -22.44
C PRO A 227 -17.03 6.29 -22.30
N ALA A 228 -17.66 5.27 -21.73
CA ALA A 228 -17.05 3.97 -21.50
C ALA A 228 -17.37 2.99 -22.64
N LEU A 229 -16.34 2.53 -23.35
CA LEU A 229 -16.42 1.41 -24.28
C LEU A 229 -16.20 0.10 -23.50
N ARG A 230 -17.23 -0.71 -23.39
CA ARG A 230 -17.22 -1.97 -22.62
C ARG A 230 -16.68 -3.10 -23.50
N LEU A 231 -15.47 -3.57 -23.21
CA LEU A 231 -14.87 -4.71 -23.90
C LEU A 231 -15.29 -6.02 -23.21
N TRP A 232 -15.59 -7.04 -24.01
CA TRP A 232 -16.06 -8.34 -23.51
C TRP A 232 -14.93 -9.32 -23.19
N ARG A 233 -13.73 -9.07 -23.73
CA ARG A 233 -12.55 -9.90 -23.57
C ARG A 233 -11.58 -9.28 -22.59
N ASP A 234 -10.81 -10.14 -21.93
CA ASP A 234 -9.63 -9.70 -21.20
C ASP A 234 -8.50 -9.45 -22.20
N VAL A 235 -8.13 -8.18 -22.33
CA VAL A 235 -7.04 -7.71 -23.19
C VAL A 235 -5.87 -7.19 -22.34
N THR A 236 -5.83 -7.53 -21.06
CA THR A 236 -4.84 -7.05 -20.08
C THR A 236 -3.40 -7.15 -20.57
N PRO A 237 -2.93 -8.26 -21.16
CA PRO A 237 -1.54 -8.36 -21.62
C PRO A 237 -1.12 -7.30 -22.66
N VAL A 238 -2.06 -6.88 -23.51
CA VAL A 238 -1.83 -5.84 -24.54
C VAL A 238 -2.16 -4.45 -23.97
N ALA A 239 -3.18 -4.37 -23.13
CA ALA A 239 -3.63 -3.10 -22.57
C ALA A 239 -2.67 -2.52 -21.52
N ALA A 240 -1.97 -3.37 -20.74
CA ALA A 240 -1.09 -2.91 -19.68
C ALA A 240 0.05 -2.01 -20.14
N PRO A 241 0.83 -2.32 -21.18
CA PRO A 241 1.85 -1.41 -21.71
C PRO A 241 1.28 -0.10 -22.24
N VAL A 242 0.13 -0.16 -22.92
CA VAL A 242 -0.54 1.03 -23.45
C VAL A 242 -1.04 1.92 -22.30
N ALA A 243 -1.69 1.35 -21.30
CA ALA A 243 -2.16 2.06 -20.14
C ALA A 243 -1.01 2.69 -19.33
N ALA A 244 0.11 1.98 -19.19
CA ALA A 244 1.33 2.49 -18.57
C ALA A 244 1.89 3.70 -19.32
N ALA A 245 1.98 3.62 -20.66
CA ALA A 245 2.45 4.72 -21.49
C ALA A 245 1.52 5.95 -21.40
N ILE A 246 0.21 5.74 -21.41
CA ILE A 246 -0.79 6.82 -21.25
C ILE A 246 -0.66 7.47 -19.87
N ALA A 247 -0.54 6.68 -18.83
CA ALA A 247 -0.41 7.18 -17.46
C ALA A 247 0.97 7.80 -17.18
N GLY A 248 1.99 7.50 -17.99
CA GLY A 248 3.38 7.90 -17.74
C GLY A 248 4.01 7.11 -16.57
N GLU A 249 3.62 5.85 -16.42
CA GLU A 249 4.09 4.95 -15.39
C GLU A 249 4.95 3.81 -15.98
N ASP A 250 5.78 3.19 -15.14
CA ASP A 250 6.59 2.03 -15.51
C ASP A 250 5.69 0.82 -15.82
N PRO A 251 5.79 0.21 -17.01
CA PRO A 251 5.07 -1.01 -17.35
C PRO A 251 5.30 -2.14 -16.35
N GLY A 252 6.50 -2.21 -15.77
CA GLY A 252 6.87 -3.19 -14.76
C GLY A 252 6.10 -3.06 -13.45
N PHE A 253 5.62 -1.87 -13.15
CA PHE A 253 4.71 -1.62 -12.03
C PHE A 253 3.26 -1.89 -12.41
N ILE A 254 2.84 -1.47 -13.60
CA ILE A 254 1.43 -1.54 -14.01
C ILE A 254 1.00 -2.97 -14.33
N ALA A 255 1.84 -3.81 -14.94
CA ALA A 255 1.45 -5.14 -15.32
C ALA A 255 1.03 -6.03 -14.12
N PRO A 256 1.80 -6.13 -13.02
CA PRO A 256 1.37 -6.86 -11.82
C PRO A 256 0.12 -6.27 -11.14
N LEU A 257 -0.03 -4.93 -11.20
CA LEU A 257 -1.22 -4.27 -10.70
C LEU A 257 -2.47 -4.69 -11.49
N MET A 258 -2.37 -4.68 -12.82
CA MET A 258 -3.49 -5.09 -13.69
C MET A 258 -3.80 -6.59 -13.60
N GLU A 259 -2.79 -7.45 -13.40
CA GLU A 259 -3.02 -8.87 -13.11
C GLU A 259 -3.91 -9.06 -11.87
N SER A 260 -3.73 -8.22 -10.85
CA SER A 260 -4.55 -8.28 -9.63
C SER A 260 -6.01 -7.87 -9.83
N LEU A 261 -6.35 -7.24 -10.97
CA LEU A 261 -7.75 -6.88 -11.31
C LEU A 261 -8.56 -8.08 -11.84
N SER A 262 -7.94 -9.25 -12.04
CA SER A 262 -8.58 -10.42 -12.65
C SER A 262 -9.69 -11.05 -11.79
N GLY A 263 -9.97 -10.51 -10.59
CA GLY A 263 -11.04 -10.97 -9.73
C GLY A 263 -11.39 -10.02 -8.60
N ASP A 264 -12.35 -10.44 -7.79
CA ASP A 264 -12.80 -9.68 -6.63
C ASP A 264 -11.71 -9.62 -5.55
N LEU A 265 -11.45 -8.43 -5.03
CA LEU A 265 -10.54 -8.16 -3.90
C LEU A 265 -11.34 -7.53 -2.76
N LEU A 266 -12.03 -8.36 -1.99
CA LEU A 266 -12.88 -7.97 -0.88
C LEU A 266 -12.27 -8.40 0.45
N ALA A 267 -12.46 -7.60 1.49
CA ALA A 267 -12.12 -8.00 2.84
C ALA A 267 -12.88 -9.27 3.25
N ARG A 268 -12.21 -10.16 3.97
CA ARG A 268 -12.79 -11.43 4.44
C ARG A 268 -13.79 -11.23 5.57
N ASP A 269 -13.60 -10.16 6.35
CA ASP A 269 -14.47 -9.75 7.44
C ASP A 269 -14.37 -8.21 7.62
N ASP A 270 -15.25 -7.67 8.46
CA ASP A 270 -15.37 -6.25 8.77
C ASP A 270 -14.94 -5.88 10.19
N ARG A 271 -14.22 -6.76 10.88
CA ARG A 271 -13.86 -6.58 12.30
C ARG A 271 -12.80 -5.52 12.55
N ALA A 272 -11.95 -5.19 11.55
CA ALA A 272 -10.82 -4.29 11.71
C ALA A 272 -11.20 -2.89 12.24
N PRO A 273 -12.26 -2.22 11.74
CA PRO A 273 -12.69 -0.92 12.25
C PRO A 273 -13.02 -0.92 13.75
N ALA A 274 -13.80 -1.90 14.20
CA ALA A 274 -14.17 -2.02 15.61
C ALA A 274 -12.99 -2.39 16.50
N LEU A 275 -12.13 -3.32 16.03
CA LEU A 275 -11.00 -3.83 16.80
C LEU A 275 -9.91 -2.76 17.00
N LEU A 276 -9.70 -1.91 16.03
CA LEU A 276 -8.65 -0.86 16.05
C LEU A 276 -9.22 0.56 16.24
N GLY A 277 -10.52 0.72 16.44
CA GLY A 277 -11.16 2.00 16.73
C GLY A 277 -11.08 3.00 15.57
N VAL A 278 -11.07 2.53 14.32
CA VAL A 278 -10.89 3.40 13.14
C VAL A 278 -12.24 3.74 12.52
N ARG A 279 -12.46 5.02 12.24
CA ARG A 279 -13.59 5.51 11.44
C ARG A 279 -13.18 5.56 9.97
N LEU A 280 -14.03 4.99 9.11
CA LEU A 280 -13.77 4.91 7.68
C LEU A 280 -14.38 6.09 6.92
N HIS A 281 -13.66 6.56 5.91
CA HIS A 281 -14.14 7.55 4.96
C HIS A 281 -14.74 6.84 3.73
N ALA A 282 -15.88 7.38 3.25
CA ALA A 282 -16.49 6.94 2.00
C ALA A 282 -15.58 7.24 0.80
N PHE A 283 -15.71 6.45 -0.26
CA PHE A 283 -14.86 6.51 -1.45
C PHE A 283 -14.80 7.91 -2.07
N ASP A 284 -15.95 8.57 -2.28
CA ASP A 284 -15.98 9.91 -2.89
C ASP A 284 -15.21 10.93 -2.07
N ARG A 285 -15.33 10.86 -0.73
CA ARG A 285 -14.57 11.74 0.18
C ARG A 285 -13.08 11.47 0.16
N ALA A 286 -12.69 10.21 -0.02
CA ALA A 286 -11.29 9.83 -0.18
C ALA A 286 -10.72 10.41 -1.50
N VAL A 287 -11.46 10.27 -2.60
CA VAL A 287 -11.07 10.81 -3.91
C VAL A 287 -11.00 12.35 -3.89
N GLU A 288 -12.03 13.03 -3.37
CA GLU A 288 -12.04 14.50 -3.24
C GLU A 288 -10.81 15.01 -2.46
N ALA A 289 -10.50 14.37 -1.34
CA ALA A 289 -9.35 14.76 -0.52
C ALA A 289 -8.02 14.53 -1.25
N ALA A 290 -7.89 13.37 -1.92
CA ALA A 290 -6.69 13.03 -2.66
C ALA A 290 -6.47 13.92 -3.90
N LEU A 291 -7.53 14.28 -4.63
CA LEU A 291 -7.45 15.19 -5.78
C LEU A 291 -7.05 16.59 -5.32
N ARG A 292 -7.63 17.10 -4.21
CA ARG A 292 -7.27 18.42 -3.66
C ARG A 292 -5.79 18.46 -3.23
N GLU A 293 -5.32 17.46 -2.47
CA GLU A 293 -3.92 17.37 -2.07
C GLU A 293 -2.98 17.29 -3.30
N TRP A 294 -3.42 16.62 -4.35
CA TRP A 294 -2.64 16.51 -5.58
C TRP A 294 -2.58 17.84 -6.34
N GLU A 295 -3.69 18.56 -6.47
CA GLU A 295 -3.75 19.87 -7.13
C GLU A 295 -2.88 20.93 -6.43
N ASP A 296 -2.73 20.86 -5.11
CA ASP A 296 -1.83 21.72 -4.34
C ASP A 296 -0.35 21.48 -4.70
N ALA A 297 0.00 20.26 -5.12
CA ALA A 297 1.36 19.86 -5.44
C ALA A 297 1.69 19.89 -6.95
N GLU A 298 0.71 19.60 -7.81
CA GLU A 298 0.87 19.44 -9.26
C GLU A 298 -0.45 19.76 -9.97
N GLN A 299 -0.41 20.61 -10.99
CA GLN A 299 -1.62 20.90 -11.78
C GLN A 299 -2.07 19.67 -12.58
N LEU A 300 -3.34 19.28 -12.45
CA LEU A 300 -3.98 18.30 -13.31
C LEU A 300 -4.26 18.93 -14.68
N ARG A 301 -3.94 18.21 -15.76
CA ARG A 301 -4.02 18.75 -17.13
C ARG A 301 -5.42 18.73 -17.74
N ALA A 302 -6.33 17.95 -17.17
CA ALA A 302 -7.69 17.82 -17.67
C ALA A 302 -8.58 18.90 -17.06
N ARG A 303 -8.75 19.96 -17.78
CA ARG A 303 -9.88 20.90 -17.62
C ARG A 303 -10.54 21.12 -18.97
#